data_015d9fee3b0de62daf207e0c1228d0bd
#
_entry.id   015d9fee3b0de62daf207e0c1228d0bd
#
_cell.length_a   1.000
_cell.length_b   1.000
_cell.length_c   1.000
_cell.angle_alpha   90.00
_cell.angle_beta   90.00
_cell.angle_gamma   90.00
#
_symmetry.space_group_name_H-M   'P 1'
#
loop_
_entity.id
_entity.type
_entity.pdbx_description
1 polymer ?
#
loop_
_entity_poly.entity_id
_entity_poly.type
_entity_poly.pdbx_seq_one_letter_code
_entity_poly.pdbx_strand_id
1 'polypeptide(L)'
;MIDMKRFLSILLSAILILSMAACSNNIEPKQPNPPGSNGPSKPTSTEPPVLMIDDRSGNSIKANTGTYTWTYDNGDGTETGVCADSSHPLEWQEFLVPMTTIKDTVELKFAVPPQKYSVRRWNEACWEDVNAISEEVEITGDVIELTAGGYIYEVVAKWTGENLAAEGTVHYGFYVIKTSLR
;
A
#
# COMPACT_ATOMS: atom_id res chain seq x y z
N MET A 1 30.78 7.27 46.60
CA MET A 1 31.01 6.38 45.45
C MET A 1 29.63 5.88 45.01
N ILE A 2 29.03 6.55 44.00
CA ILE A 2 27.65 6.29 43.56
C ILE A 2 27.69 5.07 42.66
N ASP A 3 26.84 4.10 42.97
CA ASP A 3 26.81 2.77 42.34
C ASP A 3 26.38 2.87 40.86
N MET A 4 27.34 2.72 39.95
CA MET A 4 27.21 2.84 38.50
C MET A 4 26.12 1.91 37.89
N LYS A 5 25.78 0.82 38.59
CA LYS A 5 24.75 -0.12 38.18
C LYS A 5 23.31 0.43 38.33
N ARG A 6 23.12 1.34 39.30
CA ARG A 6 21.79 1.98 39.49
C ARG A 6 21.53 3.09 38.48
N PHE A 7 22.60 3.77 37.98
CA PHE A 7 22.48 4.78 36.94
C PHE A 7 22.15 4.19 35.58
N LEU A 8 22.68 3.00 35.26
CA LEU A 8 22.41 2.33 34.00
C LEU A 8 20.96 1.82 33.93
N SER A 9 20.37 1.42 35.06
CA SER A 9 18.97 0.96 35.11
C SER A 9 17.96 2.10 34.94
N ILE A 10 18.28 3.30 35.39
CA ILE A 10 17.41 4.46 35.23
C ILE A 10 17.47 5.03 33.80
N LEU A 11 18.64 4.94 33.15
CA LEU A 11 18.79 5.36 31.74
C LEU A 11 18.05 4.41 30.78
N LEU A 12 18.02 3.11 31.09
CA LEU A 12 17.32 2.12 30.26
C LEU A 12 15.80 2.25 30.35
N SER A 13 15.27 2.70 31.49
CA SER A 13 13.83 2.95 31.67
C SER A 13 13.33 4.21 30.98
N ALA A 14 14.20 5.20 30.74
CA ALA A 14 13.84 6.44 30.06
C ALA A 14 13.76 6.30 28.53
N ILE A 15 14.39 5.28 27.95
CA ILE A 15 14.41 5.05 26.49
C ILE A 15 13.17 4.28 26.02
N LEU A 16 12.45 3.58 26.91
CA LEU A 16 11.29 2.78 26.55
C LEU A 16 9.97 3.57 26.46
N ILE A 17 9.98 4.87 26.75
CA ILE A 17 8.75 5.69 26.75
C ILE A 17 8.63 6.56 25.47
N LEU A 18 9.61 6.55 24.57
CA LEU A 18 9.64 7.45 23.40
C LEU A 18 9.24 6.80 22.06
N SER A 19 8.71 5.57 22.05
CA SER A 19 8.31 4.88 20.81
C SER A 19 6.80 4.82 20.58
N MET A 20 6.02 5.58 21.34
CA MET A 20 4.63 5.87 20.97
C MET A 20 4.54 7.24 20.28
N ALA A 21 5.26 7.41 19.17
CA ALA A 21 4.92 8.43 18.20
C ALA A 21 3.65 7.94 17.49
N ALA A 22 2.54 8.06 18.20
CA ALA A 22 1.21 8.02 17.63
C ALA A 22 1.21 8.89 16.36
N CYS A 23 0.53 8.43 15.32
CA CYS A 23 0.06 9.24 14.22
C CYS A 23 -0.74 10.43 14.79
N SER A 24 -0.05 11.47 15.25
CA SER A 24 -0.65 12.74 15.58
C SER A 24 -0.80 13.49 14.27
N ASN A 25 -1.85 13.20 13.53
CA ASN A 25 -2.30 14.09 12.49
C ASN A 25 -2.70 15.40 13.16
N ASN A 26 -1.87 16.44 13.02
CA ASN A 26 -2.33 17.80 13.16
C ASN A 26 -3.34 18.02 12.04
N ILE A 27 -4.60 17.71 12.31
CA ILE A 27 -5.74 18.12 11.49
C ILE A 27 -5.89 19.62 11.75
N GLU A 28 -5.30 20.43 10.87
CA GLU A 28 -5.61 21.82 10.79
C GLU A 28 -7.10 21.91 10.44
N PRO A 29 -7.95 22.61 11.21
CA PRO A 29 -9.38 22.65 10.95
C PRO A 29 -9.63 23.29 9.58
N LYS A 30 -10.00 22.46 8.60
CA LYS A 30 -10.40 22.91 7.27
C LYS A 30 -11.63 23.78 7.42
N GLN A 31 -11.54 25.03 7.00
CA GLN A 31 -12.65 25.99 7.03
C GLN A 31 -13.86 25.37 6.32
N PRO A 32 -15.08 25.41 6.90
CA PRO A 32 -16.25 24.83 6.25
C PRO A 32 -16.49 25.48 4.89
N ASN A 33 -16.63 24.66 3.85
CA ASN A 33 -16.97 25.13 2.53
C ASN A 33 -18.32 25.83 2.57
N PRO A 34 -18.49 26.97 1.87
CA PRO A 34 -19.77 27.65 1.80
C PRO A 34 -20.82 26.73 1.15
N PRO A 35 -22.09 26.71 1.62
CA PRO A 35 -23.14 25.92 1.02
C PRO A 35 -23.45 26.46 -0.37
N GLY A 36 -23.20 25.69 -1.44
CA GLY A 36 -23.55 26.11 -2.81
C GLY A 36 -22.71 25.54 -3.96
N SER A 37 -21.87 24.54 -3.77
CA SER A 37 -21.19 23.89 -4.89
C SER A 37 -22.00 22.69 -5.40
N ASN A 38 -22.91 22.93 -6.35
CA ASN A 38 -23.64 21.89 -7.12
C ASN A 38 -22.71 21.27 -8.22
N GLY A 39 -21.49 20.91 -7.88
CA GLY A 39 -20.67 20.01 -8.70
C GLY A 39 -21.12 18.55 -8.49
N PRO A 40 -20.90 17.66 -9.48
CA PRO A 40 -21.19 16.24 -9.26
C PRO A 40 -20.42 15.77 -8.02
N SER A 41 -21.16 15.22 -7.04
CA SER A 41 -20.55 14.70 -5.82
C SER A 41 -19.61 13.54 -6.19
N LYS A 42 -18.36 13.61 -5.73
CA LYS A 42 -17.40 12.52 -5.92
C LYS A 42 -17.88 11.30 -5.12
N PRO A 43 -17.67 10.09 -5.64
CA PRO A 43 -17.99 8.89 -4.87
C PRO A 43 -17.14 8.87 -3.58
N THR A 44 -17.77 8.56 -2.46
CA THR A 44 -17.08 8.35 -1.18
C THR A 44 -16.72 6.87 -1.05
N SER A 45 -15.52 6.57 -0.58
CA SER A 45 -15.10 5.21 -0.23
C SER A 45 -14.50 5.21 1.16
N THR A 46 -15.11 4.44 2.05
CA THR A 46 -14.63 4.26 3.43
C THR A 46 -13.42 3.33 3.52
N GLU A 47 -13.13 2.62 2.43
CA GLU A 47 -12.00 1.70 2.31
C GLU A 47 -11.17 2.04 1.07
N PRO A 48 -9.86 1.70 1.08
CA PRO A 48 -9.01 1.83 -0.09
C PRO A 48 -9.57 1.08 -1.31
N PRO A 49 -9.43 1.63 -2.53
CA PRO A 49 -9.84 0.97 -3.76
C PRO A 49 -9.16 -0.38 -3.96
N VAL A 50 -9.90 -1.36 -4.47
CA VAL A 50 -9.33 -2.68 -4.81
C VAL A 50 -8.41 -2.56 -6.01
N LEU A 51 -7.28 -3.28 -5.97
CA LEU A 51 -6.38 -3.50 -7.10
C LEU A 51 -6.53 -4.95 -7.58
N MET A 52 -6.86 -5.12 -8.87
CA MET A 52 -6.85 -6.41 -9.57
C MET A 52 -5.64 -6.48 -10.50
N ILE A 53 -5.03 -7.64 -10.59
CA ILE A 53 -3.95 -7.97 -11.52
C ILE A 53 -4.53 -8.89 -12.59
N ASP A 54 -4.42 -8.54 -13.86
CA ASP A 54 -5.06 -9.24 -14.96
C ASP A 54 -4.04 -9.55 -16.07
N ASP A 55 -3.93 -10.81 -16.49
CA ASP A 55 -3.03 -11.24 -17.58
C ASP A 55 -3.67 -11.13 -18.97
N ARG A 56 -4.87 -10.53 -19.06
CA ARG A 56 -5.64 -10.34 -20.29
C ARG A 56 -6.03 -11.65 -21.02
N SER A 57 -5.96 -12.79 -20.34
CA SER A 57 -6.41 -14.08 -20.86
C SER A 57 -7.58 -14.68 -20.08
N GLY A 58 -8.14 -13.90 -19.16
CA GLY A 58 -9.21 -14.34 -18.25
C GLY A 58 -8.68 -14.81 -16.88
N ASN A 59 -7.37 -14.71 -16.64
CA ASN A 59 -6.77 -15.02 -15.36
C ASN A 59 -6.49 -13.71 -14.61
N SER A 60 -7.13 -13.51 -13.46
CA SER A 60 -6.96 -12.33 -12.63
C SER A 60 -6.95 -12.69 -11.15
N ILE A 61 -6.17 -11.94 -10.38
CA ILE A 61 -6.14 -12.05 -8.91
C ILE A 61 -6.35 -10.68 -8.28
N LYS A 62 -6.85 -10.67 -7.06
CA LYS A 62 -6.90 -9.48 -6.22
C LYS A 62 -5.56 -9.35 -5.50
N ALA A 63 -4.94 -8.17 -5.59
CA ALA A 63 -3.79 -7.85 -4.76
C ALA A 63 -4.20 -7.74 -3.29
N ASN A 64 -3.36 -8.21 -2.38
CA ASN A 64 -3.56 -8.03 -0.95
C ASN A 64 -3.27 -6.58 -0.57
N THR A 65 -4.17 -5.99 0.20
CA THR A 65 -3.95 -4.66 0.78
C THR A 65 -3.07 -4.80 2.02
N GLY A 66 -1.95 -4.08 2.02
CA GLY A 66 -1.01 -4.00 3.12
C GLY A 66 -1.22 -2.75 3.98
N THR A 67 -0.11 -2.11 4.35
CA THR A 67 -0.12 -0.84 5.09
C THR A 67 -0.85 0.25 4.30
N TYR A 68 -1.68 1.02 4.98
CA TYR A 68 -2.31 2.20 4.37
C TYR A 68 -2.63 3.28 5.40
N THR A 69 -2.72 4.51 4.88
CA THR A 69 -3.42 5.62 5.50
C THR A 69 -4.58 6.03 4.61
N TRP A 70 -5.76 6.22 5.18
CA TRP A 70 -6.96 6.53 4.41
C TRP A 70 -7.82 7.52 5.14
N THR A 71 -8.17 8.65 4.49
CA THR A 71 -9.07 9.67 5.04
C THR A 71 -10.24 9.83 4.09
N TYR A 72 -11.46 9.81 4.59
CA TYR A 72 -12.67 9.96 3.78
C TYR A 72 -13.66 10.90 4.43
N ASP A 73 -14.46 11.57 3.57
CA ASP A 73 -15.55 12.47 3.97
C ASP A 73 -16.77 11.64 4.42
N ASN A 74 -17.32 11.96 5.59
CA ASN A 74 -18.53 11.33 6.15
C ASN A 74 -19.82 11.88 5.54
N GLY A 75 -19.76 12.93 4.69
CA GLY A 75 -20.93 13.57 4.08
C GLY A 75 -21.66 14.57 4.98
N ASP A 76 -21.24 14.73 6.22
CA ASP A 76 -21.77 15.69 7.20
C ASP A 76 -20.82 16.86 7.48
N GLY A 77 -19.75 16.98 6.70
CA GLY A 77 -18.69 17.96 6.85
C GLY A 77 -17.60 17.53 7.84
N THR A 78 -17.62 16.28 8.29
CA THR A 78 -16.54 15.67 9.07
C THR A 78 -15.77 14.66 8.23
N GLU A 79 -14.53 14.36 8.63
CA GLU A 79 -13.68 13.37 7.99
C GLU A 79 -13.30 12.26 8.99
N THR A 80 -13.14 11.04 8.49
CA THR A 80 -12.60 9.90 9.25
C THR A 80 -11.27 9.49 8.67
N GLY A 81 -10.24 9.41 9.52
CA GLY A 81 -8.91 8.88 9.19
C GLY A 81 -8.73 7.46 9.72
N VAL A 82 -8.23 6.56 8.89
CA VAL A 82 -7.90 5.17 9.22
C VAL A 82 -6.45 4.92 8.87
N CYS A 83 -5.71 4.28 9.80
CA CYS A 83 -4.38 3.73 9.55
C CYS A 83 -4.41 2.23 9.78
N ALA A 84 -3.86 1.47 8.85
CA ALA A 84 -3.60 0.06 9.04
C ALA A 84 -2.12 -0.22 8.77
N ASP A 85 -1.53 -1.06 9.57
CA ASP A 85 -0.15 -1.49 9.43
C ASP A 85 -0.10 -2.97 9.09
N SER A 86 0.90 -3.37 8.33
CA SER A 86 1.13 -4.77 7.95
C SER A 86 2.62 -5.06 7.92
N SER A 87 3.00 -6.32 7.98
CA SER A 87 4.37 -6.75 7.76
C SER A 87 4.82 -6.48 6.31
N HIS A 88 6.11 -6.66 6.06
CA HIS A 88 6.71 -6.50 4.74
C HIS A 88 6.15 -7.54 3.75
N PRO A 89 5.95 -7.20 2.44
CA PRO A 89 5.42 -8.15 1.45
C PRO A 89 6.18 -9.48 1.35
N LEU A 90 7.47 -9.48 1.63
CA LEU A 90 8.30 -10.71 1.67
C LEU A 90 7.97 -11.65 2.84
N GLU A 91 7.18 -11.23 3.81
CA GLU A 91 6.66 -12.06 4.90
C GLU A 91 5.25 -12.62 4.61
N TRP A 92 4.70 -12.36 3.42
CA TRP A 92 3.33 -12.76 3.06
C TRP A 92 3.26 -14.07 2.26
N GLN A 93 4.30 -14.89 2.27
CA GLN A 93 4.36 -16.11 1.46
C GLN A 93 3.12 -17.01 1.61
N GLU A 94 2.60 -17.15 2.83
CA GLU A 94 1.41 -17.97 3.10
C GLU A 94 0.09 -17.29 2.69
N PHE A 95 0.10 -15.98 2.47
CA PHE A 95 -1.10 -15.18 2.18
C PHE A 95 -1.23 -14.78 0.70
N LEU A 96 -0.12 -14.78 -0.06
CA LEU A 96 -0.12 -14.42 -1.46
C LEU A 96 -0.39 -15.65 -2.34
N VAL A 97 -1.61 -15.73 -2.88
CA VAL A 97 -1.93 -16.74 -3.90
C VAL A 97 -1.24 -16.36 -5.20
N PRO A 98 -0.36 -17.21 -5.77
CA PRO A 98 0.35 -16.87 -6.99
C PRO A 98 -0.57 -16.85 -8.21
N MET A 99 -0.43 -15.82 -9.05
CA MET A 99 -0.91 -15.86 -10.43
C MET A 99 0.14 -16.60 -11.27
N THR A 100 -0.20 -17.75 -11.82
CA THR A 100 0.66 -18.42 -12.80
C THR A 100 0.21 -18.06 -14.20
N THR A 101 1.14 -17.57 -15.03
CA THR A 101 0.85 -17.15 -16.41
C THR A 101 2.00 -17.42 -17.36
N ILE A 102 1.69 -17.55 -18.65
CA ILE A 102 2.65 -17.61 -19.76
C ILE A 102 2.76 -16.27 -20.51
N LYS A 103 2.00 -15.26 -20.07
CA LYS A 103 1.97 -13.95 -20.71
C LYS A 103 3.21 -13.15 -20.35
N ASP A 104 3.58 -12.24 -21.24
CA ASP A 104 4.73 -11.36 -21.03
C ASP A 104 4.38 -10.13 -20.17
N THR A 105 3.09 -9.86 -19.99
CA THR A 105 2.61 -8.67 -19.29
C THR A 105 1.41 -8.97 -18.40
N VAL A 106 1.21 -8.14 -17.39
CA VAL A 106 -0.05 -8.03 -16.64
C VAL A 106 -0.48 -6.56 -16.57
N GLU A 107 -1.78 -6.37 -16.41
CA GLU A 107 -2.42 -5.07 -16.25
C GLU A 107 -2.84 -4.85 -14.79
N LEU A 108 -2.57 -3.65 -14.28
CA LEU A 108 -2.97 -3.20 -12.95
C LEU A 108 -4.32 -2.49 -13.06
N LYS A 109 -5.39 -3.10 -12.55
CA LYS A 109 -6.75 -2.57 -12.64
C LYS A 109 -7.22 -2.05 -11.30
N PHE A 110 -7.09 -0.76 -11.08
CA PHE A 110 -7.64 -0.10 -9.89
C PHE A 110 -9.14 0.12 -10.04
N ALA A 111 -9.92 -0.19 -9.00
CA ALA A 111 -11.36 0.11 -8.97
C ALA A 111 -11.64 1.62 -9.10
N VAL A 112 -10.75 2.45 -8.52
CA VAL A 112 -10.68 3.90 -8.75
C VAL A 112 -9.21 4.22 -9.02
N PRO A 113 -8.85 4.83 -10.15
CA PRO A 113 -7.47 5.14 -10.49
C PRO A 113 -6.83 6.09 -9.47
N PRO A 114 -5.60 5.79 -8.98
CA PRO A 114 -4.83 6.71 -8.16
C PRO A 114 -4.28 7.87 -8.99
N GLN A 115 -3.87 8.98 -8.36
CA GLN A 115 -3.17 10.06 -9.03
C GLN A 115 -1.75 9.69 -9.40
N LYS A 116 -1.12 8.83 -8.60
CA LYS A 116 0.19 8.27 -8.92
C LYS A 116 0.38 6.94 -8.22
N TYR A 117 1.23 6.12 -8.77
CA TYR A 117 1.71 4.91 -8.11
C TYR A 117 3.10 4.54 -8.62
N SER A 118 3.79 3.68 -7.88
CA SER A 118 5.05 3.04 -8.24
C SER A 118 4.95 1.55 -7.99
N VAL A 119 5.77 0.78 -8.71
CA VAL A 119 5.85 -0.67 -8.56
C VAL A 119 7.29 -1.05 -8.30
N ARG A 120 7.49 -1.92 -7.32
CA ARG A 120 8.77 -2.58 -7.08
C ARG A 120 8.56 -4.09 -6.96
N ARG A 121 9.63 -4.85 -7.16
CA ARG A 121 9.57 -6.31 -7.10
C ARG A 121 10.80 -6.93 -6.44
N TRP A 122 10.64 -8.15 -6.01
CA TRP A 122 11.69 -9.04 -5.53
C TRP A 122 11.54 -10.41 -6.19
N ASN A 123 12.67 -11.08 -6.44
CA ASN A 123 12.62 -12.49 -6.82
C ASN A 123 12.08 -13.34 -5.67
N GLU A 124 11.38 -14.44 -5.97
CA GLU A 124 10.84 -15.35 -4.97
C GLU A 124 11.89 -15.98 -4.02
N ALA A 125 13.15 -16.02 -4.44
CA ALA A 125 14.24 -16.44 -3.55
C ALA A 125 14.47 -15.50 -2.36
N CYS A 126 13.85 -14.30 -2.37
CA CYS A 126 13.96 -13.31 -1.30
C CYS A 126 12.85 -13.45 -0.23
N TRP A 127 11.99 -14.49 -0.30
CA TRP A 127 11.02 -14.71 0.78
C TRP A 127 11.70 -14.70 2.15
N GLU A 128 11.07 -14.06 3.13
CA GLU A 128 11.52 -13.87 4.52
C GLU A 128 12.75 -12.96 4.70
N ASP A 129 13.41 -12.50 3.62
CA ASP A 129 14.50 -11.53 3.71
C ASP A 129 14.00 -10.09 3.49
N VAL A 130 13.48 -9.47 4.54
CA VAL A 130 12.96 -8.09 4.52
C VAL A 130 14.02 -7.03 4.18
N ASN A 131 15.31 -7.39 4.19
CA ASN A 131 16.42 -6.52 3.81
C ASN A 131 16.83 -6.68 2.34
N ALA A 132 16.19 -7.59 1.60
CA ALA A 132 16.48 -7.80 0.19
C ALA A 132 16.24 -6.52 -0.61
N ILE A 133 17.15 -6.22 -1.52
CA ILE A 133 17.04 -5.04 -2.39
C ILE A 133 15.95 -5.30 -3.43
N SER A 134 14.98 -4.38 -3.52
CA SER A 134 13.96 -4.40 -4.55
C SER A 134 14.47 -3.84 -5.88
N GLU A 135 13.86 -4.27 -6.97
CA GLU A 135 14.00 -3.66 -8.29
C GLU A 135 12.78 -2.78 -8.57
N GLU A 136 12.99 -1.55 -9.08
CA GLU A 136 11.90 -0.75 -9.63
C GLU A 136 11.41 -1.36 -10.94
N VAL A 137 10.08 -1.35 -11.15
CA VAL A 137 9.43 -1.87 -12.35
C VAL A 137 8.93 -0.72 -13.19
N GLU A 138 9.35 -0.66 -14.45
CA GLU A 138 8.81 0.31 -15.40
C GLU A 138 7.35 0.01 -15.73
N ILE A 139 6.55 1.08 -15.80
CA ILE A 139 5.12 1.02 -16.03
C ILE A 139 4.81 1.78 -17.32
N THR A 140 4.11 1.11 -18.25
CA THR A 140 3.62 1.76 -19.47
C THR A 140 2.08 1.76 -19.48
N GLY A 141 1.49 2.90 -19.20
CA GLY A 141 0.08 2.95 -18.83
C GLY A 141 -0.12 2.20 -17.50
N ASP A 142 -1.06 1.25 -17.47
CA ASP A 142 -1.28 0.39 -16.30
C ASP A 142 -0.68 -1.02 -16.49
N VAL A 143 0.31 -1.18 -17.37
CA VAL A 143 0.89 -2.47 -17.75
C VAL A 143 2.33 -2.56 -17.26
N ILE A 144 2.67 -3.71 -16.68
CA ILE A 144 4.04 -4.09 -16.32
C ILE A 144 4.49 -5.31 -17.12
N GLU A 145 5.77 -5.34 -17.49
CA GLU A 145 6.41 -6.48 -18.13
C GLU A 145 6.85 -7.51 -17.08
N LEU A 146 6.63 -8.79 -17.40
CA LEU A 146 6.97 -9.90 -16.52
C LEU A 146 8.30 -10.53 -16.95
N THR A 147 9.15 -10.79 -15.98
CA THR A 147 10.35 -11.62 -16.12
C THR A 147 10.00 -13.08 -15.80
N ALA A 148 10.60 -14.04 -16.51
CA ALA A 148 10.43 -15.47 -16.23
C ALA A 148 10.86 -15.82 -14.79
N GLY A 149 10.10 -16.68 -14.13
CA GLY A 149 10.27 -17.05 -12.71
C GLY A 149 9.20 -16.45 -11.83
N GLY A 150 9.37 -16.61 -10.52
CA GLY A 150 8.47 -16.09 -9.49
C GLY A 150 8.96 -14.73 -8.96
N TYR A 151 8.06 -13.76 -8.90
CA TYR A 151 8.35 -12.43 -8.37
C TYR A 151 7.21 -11.93 -7.49
N ILE A 152 7.59 -11.40 -6.33
CA ILE A 152 6.71 -10.67 -5.42
C ILE A 152 6.74 -9.20 -5.85
N TYR A 153 5.57 -8.60 -5.98
CA TYR A 153 5.40 -7.20 -6.36
C TYR A 153 4.77 -6.41 -5.23
N GLU A 154 5.21 -5.17 -5.07
CA GLU A 154 4.53 -4.17 -4.26
C GLU A 154 4.17 -2.97 -5.11
N VAL A 155 2.93 -2.53 -4.99
CA VAL A 155 2.42 -1.29 -5.59
C VAL A 155 2.15 -0.31 -4.46
N VAL A 156 2.76 0.86 -4.54
CA VAL A 156 2.48 1.98 -3.62
C VAL A 156 1.69 3.02 -4.38
N ALA A 157 0.40 3.15 -4.07
CA ALA A 157 -0.52 4.02 -4.76
C ALA A 157 -1.03 5.16 -3.86
N LYS A 158 -1.21 6.36 -4.46
CA LYS A 158 -1.63 7.57 -3.75
C LYS A 158 -2.86 8.20 -4.40
N TRP A 159 -3.86 8.50 -3.57
CA TRP A 159 -5.05 9.28 -3.88
C TRP A 159 -4.99 10.64 -3.18
N THR A 160 -5.41 11.70 -3.87
CA THR A 160 -5.37 13.09 -3.37
C THR A 160 -6.75 13.74 -3.35
N GLY A 161 -7.81 12.95 -3.36
CA GLY A 161 -9.18 13.48 -3.35
C GLY A 161 -9.71 13.99 -4.70
N GLU A 162 -8.97 13.85 -5.81
CA GLU A 162 -9.42 14.33 -7.12
C GLU A 162 -10.55 13.50 -7.73
N ASN A 163 -10.40 12.18 -7.74
CA ASN A 163 -11.34 11.22 -8.33
C ASN A 163 -12.28 10.59 -7.31
N LEU A 164 -12.01 10.76 -6.04
CA LEU A 164 -12.70 10.14 -4.93
C LEU A 164 -12.81 11.15 -3.79
N ALA A 165 -13.91 11.15 -3.02
CA ALA A 165 -14.03 11.94 -1.80
C ALA A 165 -13.28 11.24 -0.64
N ALA A 166 -12.04 10.86 -0.92
CA ALA A 166 -11.11 10.23 0.02
C ALA A 166 -9.69 10.42 -0.49
N GLU A 167 -8.74 10.38 0.42
CA GLU A 167 -7.31 10.51 0.12
C GLU A 167 -6.47 9.56 0.98
N GLY A 168 -5.29 9.21 0.50
CA GLY A 168 -4.40 8.35 1.25
C GLY A 168 -3.33 7.70 0.41
N THR A 169 -2.50 6.90 1.09
CA THR A 169 -1.48 6.06 0.46
C THR A 169 -1.75 4.63 0.86
N VAL A 170 -1.68 3.73 -0.11
CA VAL A 170 -1.98 2.31 0.07
C VAL A 170 -0.89 1.47 -0.56
N HIS A 171 -0.43 0.48 0.18
CA HIS A 171 0.50 -0.55 -0.29
C HIS A 171 -0.29 -1.80 -0.65
N TYR A 172 -0.04 -2.35 -1.84
CA TYR A 172 -0.62 -3.62 -2.29
C TYR A 172 0.49 -4.60 -2.59
N GLY A 173 0.29 -5.86 -2.23
CA GLY A 173 1.21 -6.94 -2.57
C GLY A 173 0.54 -8.01 -3.42
N PHE A 174 1.27 -8.55 -4.40
CA PHE A 174 0.85 -9.70 -5.18
C PHE A 174 2.05 -10.51 -5.65
N TYR A 175 1.78 -11.78 -6.02
CA TYR A 175 2.82 -12.70 -6.47
C TYR A 175 2.48 -13.27 -7.84
N VAL A 176 3.44 -13.23 -8.78
CA VAL A 176 3.27 -13.75 -10.13
C VAL A 176 4.39 -14.74 -10.44
N ILE A 177 4.02 -15.89 -11.01
CA ILE A 177 4.91 -16.89 -11.56
C ILE A 177 4.75 -16.89 -13.07
N LYS A 178 5.72 -16.35 -13.80
CA LYS A 178 5.76 -16.43 -15.26
C LYS A 178 6.49 -17.69 -15.68
N THR A 179 5.77 -18.59 -16.39
CA THR A 179 6.33 -19.80 -16.97
C THR A 179 6.65 -19.59 -18.44
N SER A 180 7.71 -20.20 -18.94
CA SER A 180 8.02 -20.24 -20.38
C SER A 180 7.28 -21.39 -21.04
N LEU A 181 6.73 -21.18 -22.23
CA LEU A 181 6.31 -22.30 -23.08
C LEU A 181 7.58 -23.11 -23.46
N ARG A 182 7.55 -24.39 -23.17
CA ARG A 182 8.58 -25.32 -23.64
C ARG A 182 8.34 -25.73 -25.10
#